data_09118fde5916e7b2221472042be0a0a0
#
_entry.id   09118fde5916e7b2221472042be0a0a0
#
_cell.length_a   1.000
_cell.length_b   1.000
_cell.length_c   1.000
_cell.angle_alpha   90.00
_cell.angle_beta   90.00
_cell.angle_gamma   90.00
#
_symmetry.space_group_name_H-M   'P 1'
#
loop_
_entity.id
_entity.type
_entity.pdbx_description
1 polymer ?
#
loop_
_entity_poly.entity_id
_entity_poly.type
_entity_poly.pdbx_seq_one_letter_code
_entity_poly.pdbx_strand_id
1 'polypeptide(L)'
;MAVVQFGPYTDKAANLAALRGHVRAAAEHGAKVVVAPEYSMFAVKRLDERVVAAAEPITGPWASELRGLAAEFGVHVVAGVVEAPGGQITDRIYNTLIAAGPDAEFAAIYRKVHLYDAFGFRESEVVAPGPIEDPATFTVDGVTFGLQTCFDLRFPEGCRRVAAAGAQVLLLPAQWIPGPGKLDQWTTLLRARAIENTVYVAAADHCAPRGAGASMIVDPSGNPLAELGDAPGIATSRVDLDHLRQIRTTNPSLSLRRFTVEP
;
A
#
# COMPACT_ATOMS: atom_id res chain seq x y z
N MET A 1 8.01 6.45 -9.70
CA MET A 1 7.28 5.39 -9.00
C MET A 1 6.24 4.75 -9.89
N ALA A 2 5.83 3.52 -9.59
CA ALA A 2 4.78 2.80 -10.29
C ALA A 2 3.77 2.22 -9.31
N VAL A 3 2.50 2.16 -9.71
CA VAL A 3 1.46 1.35 -9.07
C VAL A 3 1.13 0.17 -9.98
N VAL A 4 0.96 -0.99 -9.39
CA VAL A 4 0.59 -2.24 -10.05
C VAL A 4 -0.86 -2.57 -9.70
N GLN A 5 -1.64 -2.93 -10.70
CA GLN A 5 -2.99 -3.45 -10.55
C GLN A 5 -3.03 -4.88 -11.07
N PHE A 6 -3.33 -5.84 -10.21
CA PHE A 6 -3.56 -7.24 -10.62
C PHE A 6 -4.50 -7.91 -9.63
N GLY A 7 -4.94 -9.13 -9.91
CA GLY A 7 -5.86 -9.87 -9.06
C GLY A 7 -5.20 -11.10 -8.44
N PRO A 8 -4.52 -11.00 -7.30
CA PRO A 8 -3.96 -12.17 -6.63
C PRO A 8 -5.02 -13.23 -6.31
N TYR A 9 -4.59 -14.47 -6.26
CA TYR A 9 -5.42 -15.64 -5.96
C TYR A 9 -4.85 -16.42 -4.77
N THR A 10 -5.32 -17.67 -4.63
CA THR A 10 -4.89 -18.60 -3.58
C THR A 10 -3.60 -19.37 -3.91
N ASP A 11 -2.97 -19.08 -5.04
CA ASP A 11 -1.70 -19.69 -5.46
C ASP A 11 -0.56 -18.65 -5.31
N LYS A 12 0.25 -18.81 -4.26
CA LYS A 12 1.37 -17.92 -3.95
C LYS A 12 2.42 -17.86 -5.05
N ALA A 13 2.72 -19.00 -5.69
CA ALA A 13 3.74 -19.04 -6.75
C ALA A 13 3.26 -18.33 -8.01
N ALA A 14 2.01 -18.53 -8.41
CA ALA A 14 1.40 -17.83 -9.53
C ALA A 14 1.30 -16.32 -9.27
N ASN A 15 0.95 -15.91 -8.04
CA ASN A 15 0.90 -14.51 -7.65
C ASN A 15 2.29 -13.85 -7.72
N LEU A 16 3.32 -14.54 -7.23
CA LEU A 16 4.70 -14.05 -7.30
C LEU A 16 5.19 -13.93 -8.75
N ALA A 17 4.87 -14.90 -9.60
CA ALA A 17 5.22 -14.87 -11.02
C ALA A 17 4.53 -13.70 -11.75
N ALA A 18 3.25 -13.44 -11.46
CA ALA A 18 2.53 -12.29 -11.99
C ALA A 18 3.14 -10.97 -11.50
N LEU A 19 3.41 -10.87 -10.20
CA LEU A 19 4.07 -9.69 -9.61
C LEU A 19 5.45 -9.44 -10.24
N ARG A 20 6.27 -10.48 -10.47
CA ARG A 20 7.56 -10.39 -11.16
C ARG A 20 7.41 -9.75 -12.55
N GLY A 21 6.40 -10.14 -13.32
CA GLY A 21 6.12 -9.56 -14.63
C GLY A 21 5.82 -8.06 -14.56
N HIS A 22 5.01 -7.64 -13.59
CA HIS A 22 4.67 -6.24 -13.38
C HIS A 22 5.86 -5.42 -12.85
N VAL A 23 6.65 -5.96 -11.90
CA VAL A 23 7.84 -5.29 -11.37
C VAL A 23 8.88 -5.08 -12.46
N ARG A 24 9.13 -6.10 -13.30
CA ARG A 24 10.00 -5.97 -14.47
C ARG A 24 9.54 -4.85 -15.40
N ALA A 25 8.27 -4.86 -15.79
CA ALA A 25 7.72 -3.82 -16.65
C ALA A 25 7.83 -2.42 -16.02
N ALA A 26 7.57 -2.27 -14.72
CA ALA A 26 7.73 -1.01 -14.02
C ALA A 26 9.20 -0.55 -13.98
N ALA A 27 10.15 -1.45 -13.75
CA ALA A 27 11.59 -1.15 -13.77
C ALA A 27 12.05 -0.72 -15.17
N GLU A 28 11.60 -1.39 -16.24
CA GLU A 28 11.88 -1.01 -17.63
C GLU A 28 11.34 0.39 -17.96
N HIS A 29 10.27 0.85 -17.31
CA HIS A 29 9.76 2.23 -17.38
C HIS A 29 10.47 3.20 -16.42
N GLY A 30 11.56 2.78 -15.78
CA GLY A 30 12.38 3.62 -14.91
C GLY A 30 11.81 3.88 -13.51
N ALA A 31 10.84 3.07 -13.06
CA ALA A 31 10.35 3.17 -11.69
C ALA A 31 11.41 2.68 -10.71
N LYS A 32 11.64 3.41 -9.61
CA LYS A 32 12.50 3.03 -8.49
C LYS A 32 11.74 2.50 -7.28
N VAL A 33 10.44 2.78 -7.22
CA VAL A 33 9.50 2.26 -6.21
C VAL A 33 8.29 1.71 -6.95
N VAL A 34 7.97 0.46 -6.70
CA VAL A 34 6.85 -0.28 -7.30
C VAL A 34 5.91 -0.70 -6.18
N VAL A 35 4.66 -0.30 -6.29
CA VAL A 35 3.62 -0.57 -5.27
C VAL A 35 2.64 -1.58 -5.83
N ALA A 36 2.56 -2.74 -5.21
CA ALA A 36 1.61 -3.80 -5.51
C ALA A 36 0.46 -3.81 -4.49
N PRO A 37 -0.68 -4.45 -4.79
CA PRO A 37 -1.85 -4.45 -3.93
C PRO A 37 -1.65 -5.12 -2.57
N GLU A 38 -2.60 -4.85 -1.65
CA GLU A 38 -2.83 -5.62 -0.42
C GLU A 38 -3.04 -7.10 -0.77
N TYR A 39 -2.61 -8.03 0.11
CA TYR A 39 -2.75 -9.48 -0.13
C TYR A 39 -2.11 -10.00 -1.44
N SER A 40 -1.08 -9.33 -1.95
CA SER A 40 -0.35 -9.76 -3.16
C SER A 40 0.19 -11.18 -3.05
N MET A 41 0.51 -11.64 -1.84
CA MET A 41 0.97 -13.01 -1.59
C MET A 41 -0.14 -14.04 -1.77
N PHE A 42 -1.31 -13.81 -1.17
CA PHE A 42 -2.43 -14.75 -1.13
C PHE A 42 -3.73 -13.99 -0.88
N ALA A 43 -4.69 -14.12 -1.76
CA ALA A 43 -5.95 -13.39 -1.69
C ALA A 43 -7.16 -14.32 -1.83
N VAL A 44 -8.18 -14.03 -1.04
CA VAL A 44 -9.51 -14.68 -1.10
C VAL A 44 -10.58 -13.60 -1.25
N LYS A 45 -11.75 -13.99 -1.74
CA LYS A 45 -12.89 -13.07 -1.85
C LYS A 45 -13.45 -12.68 -0.46
N ARG A 46 -13.39 -13.59 0.49
CA ARG A 46 -13.80 -13.41 1.87
C ARG A 46 -12.79 -14.13 2.76
N LEU A 47 -12.28 -13.41 3.76
CA LEU A 47 -11.28 -13.95 4.69
C LEU A 47 -11.86 -15.13 5.48
N ASP A 48 -11.10 -16.22 5.55
CA ASP A 48 -11.43 -17.45 6.28
C ASP A 48 -10.13 -18.21 6.65
N GLU A 49 -10.27 -19.42 7.17
CA GLU A 49 -9.16 -20.28 7.60
C GLU A 49 -8.08 -20.53 6.54
N ARG A 50 -8.41 -20.40 5.25
CA ARG A 50 -7.42 -20.54 4.16
C ARG A 50 -6.33 -19.49 4.24
N VAL A 51 -6.66 -18.27 4.69
CA VAL A 51 -5.70 -17.19 4.86
C VAL A 51 -4.75 -17.50 6.02
N VAL A 52 -5.28 -18.07 7.13
CA VAL A 52 -4.47 -18.49 8.26
C VAL A 52 -3.53 -19.63 7.86
N ALA A 53 -4.04 -20.63 7.11
CA ALA A 53 -3.22 -21.74 6.61
C ALA A 53 -2.15 -21.31 5.59
N ALA A 54 -2.38 -20.19 4.89
CA ALA A 54 -1.43 -19.66 3.91
C ALA A 54 -0.37 -18.74 4.55
N ALA A 55 -0.53 -18.34 5.82
CA ALA A 55 0.36 -17.38 6.45
C ALA A 55 1.81 -17.90 6.59
N GLU A 56 2.75 -17.01 6.44
CA GLU A 56 4.18 -17.29 6.62
C GLU A 56 4.78 -16.30 7.62
N PRO A 57 5.83 -16.70 8.35
CA PRO A 57 6.62 -15.72 9.12
C PRO A 57 7.10 -14.57 8.22
N ILE A 58 7.33 -13.41 8.79
CA ILE A 58 7.83 -12.24 8.02
C ILE A 58 9.14 -12.52 7.30
N THR A 59 9.92 -13.48 7.78
CA THR A 59 11.16 -13.98 7.16
C THR A 59 10.94 -15.23 6.31
N GLY A 60 9.68 -15.57 6.02
CA GLY A 60 9.30 -16.77 5.28
C GLY A 60 9.69 -16.75 3.80
N PRO A 61 9.42 -17.85 3.10
CA PRO A 61 9.81 -18.03 1.70
C PRO A 61 9.31 -16.92 0.79
N TRP A 62 8.03 -16.55 0.89
CA TRP A 62 7.46 -15.55 -0.01
C TRP A 62 8.08 -14.16 0.19
N ALA A 63 8.32 -13.75 1.44
CA ALA A 63 9.01 -12.48 1.73
C ALA A 63 10.47 -12.52 1.27
N SER A 64 11.12 -13.67 1.34
CA SER A 64 12.47 -13.87 0.80
C SER A 64 12.51 -13.72 -0.72
N GLU A 65 11.56 -14.31 -1.43
CA GLU A 65 11.41 -14.15 -2.88
C GLU A 65 11.10 -12.70 -3.28
N LEU A 66 10.28 -11.99 -2.49
CA LEU A 66 9.99 -10.57 -2.73
C LEU A 66 11.26 -9.71 -2.63
N ARG A 67 12.11 -9.98 -1.62
CA ARG A 67 13.42 -9.30 -1.47
C ARG A 67 14.35 -9.62 -2.64
N GLY A 68 14.41 -10.90 -3.05
CA GLY A 68 15.15 -11.32 -4.24
C GLY A 68 14.67 -10.58 -5.51
N LEU A 69 13.36 -10.42 -5.66
CA LEU A 69 12.75 -9.69 -6.77
C LEU A 69 13.15 -8.21 -6.78
N ALA A 70 13.14 -7.56 -5.63
CA ALA A 70 13.58 -6.17 -5.48
C ALA A 70 15.05 -5.99 -5.90
N ALA A 71 15.92 -6.90 -5.45
CA ALA A 71 17.33 -6.90 -5.81
C ALA A 71 17.57 -7.19 -7.29
N GLU A 72 16.85 -8.17 -7.87
CA GLU A 72 16.99 -8.56 -9.29
C GLU A 72 16.73 -7.37 -10.24
N PHE A 73 15.71 -6.56 -9.93
CA PHE A 73 15.34 -5.42 -10.78
C PHE A 73 15.90 -4.08 -10.30
N GLY A 74 16.63 -4.06 -9.17
CA GLY A 74 17.25 -2.85 -8.63
C GLY A 74 16.23 -1.79 -8.19
N VAL A 75 15.07 -2.21 -7.67
CA VAL A 75 13.95 -1.33 -7.28
C VAL A 75 13.47 -1.65 -5.86
N HIS A 76 12.77 -0.71 -5.23
CA HIS A 76 11.99 -1.02 -4.03
C HIS A 76 10.63 -1.59 -4.45
N VAL A 77 10.22 -2.71 -3.84
CA VAL A 77 8.92 -3.34 -4.08
C VAL A 77 8.12 -3.33 -2.79
N VAL A 78 6.93 -2.72 -2.84
CA VAL A 78 5.97 -2.72 -1.74
C VAL A 78 4.84 -3.67 -2.09
N ALA A 79 4.58 -4.68 -1.25
CA ALA A 79 3.54 -5.67 -1.49
C ALA A 79 2.90 -6.16 -0.19
N GLY A 80 1.61 -6.52 -0.27
CA GLY A 80 0.86 -7.09 0.84
C GLY A 80 1.13 -8.59 1.03
N VAL A 81 1.44 -8.98 2.26
CA VAL A 81 1.68 -10.37 2.66
C VAL A 81 0.72 -10.80 3.77
N VAL A 82 0.51 -12.09 3.87
CA VAL A 82 -0.22 -12.75 4.96
C VAL A 82 0.82 -13.24 5.96
N GLU A 83 1.00 -12.47 7.05
CA GLU A 83 2.04 -12.77 8.05
C GLU A 83 1.50 -13.66 9.16
N ALA A 84 2.19 -14.77 9.44
CA ALA A 84 1.97 -15.58 10.62
C ALA A 84 2.58 -14.87 11.84
N PRO A 85 1.76 -14.43 12.82
CA PRO A 85 2.31 -13.82 14.03
C PRO A 85 3.10 -14.86 14.83
N GLY A 86 4.18 -14.41 15.45
CA GLY A 86 4.85 -15.20 16.48
C GLY A 86 4.15 -15.13 17.84
N GLY A 87 4.51 -16.00 18.75
CA GLY A 87 4.08 -15.93 20.15
C GLY A 87 2.69 -16.48 20.43
N GLN A 88 1.83 -15.70 21.10
CA GLN A 88 0.52 -16.17 21.62
C GLN A 88 -0.63 -16.08 20.60
N ILE A 89 -0.44 -15.42 19.46
CA ILE A 89 -1.46 -15.29 18.41
C ILE A 89 -1.31 -16.47 17.46
N THR A 90 -2.18 -17.46 17.54
CA THR A 90 -2.10 -18.69 16.74
C THR A 90 -3.32 -18.92 15.83
N ASP A 91 -4.38 -18.15 16.04
CA ASP A 91 -5.67 -18.29 15.35
C ASP A 91 -5.95 -17.19 14.31
N ARG A 92 -5.10 -16.16 14.28
CA ARG A 92 -5.20 -15.01 13.37
C ARG A 92 -3.86 -14.71 12.70
N ILE A 93 -3.91 -13.91 11.66
CA ILE A 93 -2.74 -13.43 10.93
C ILE A 93 -2.56 -11.92 11.14
N TYR A 94 -1.41 -11.38 10.71
CA TYR A 94 -1.31 -9.96 10.37
C TYR A 94 -1.47 -9.74 8.86
N ASN A 95 -2.20 -8.69 8.51
CA ASN A 95 -2.20 -8.12 7.18
C ASN A 95 -1.05 -7.13 7.12
N THR A 96 0.03 -7.49 6.42
CA THR A 96 1.31 -6.80 6.51
C THR A 96 1.76 -6.30 5.13
N LEU A 97 2.23 -5.06 5.07
CA LEU A 97 2.98 -4.55 3.93
C LEU A 97 4.48 -4.70 4.19
N ILE A 98 5.18 -5.20 3.21
CA ILE A 98 6.64 -5.22 3.15
C ILE A 98 7.08 -4.23 2.09
N ALA A 99 8.02 -3.35 2.43
CA ALA A 99 8.84 -2.62 1.47
C ALA A 99 10.20 -3.32 1.41
N ALA A 100 10.48 -4.04 0.32
CA ALA A 100 11.76 -4.69 0.07
C ALA A 100 12.65 -3.77 -0.77
N GLY A 101 13.91 -3.62 -0.38
CA GLY A 101 14.91 -2.80 -1.07
C GLY A 101 15.74 -3.55 -2.10
N PRO A 102 16.46 -2.83 -2.97
CA PRO A 102 17.36 -3.43 -3.98
C PRO A 102 18.58 -4.11 -3.38
N ASP A 103 18.83 -3.92 -2.09
CA ASP A 103 19.86 -4.63 -1.28
C ASP A 103 19.36 -5.98 -0.72
N ALA A 104 18.17 -6.42 -1.12
CA ALA A 104 17.46 -7.58 -0.60
C ALA A 104 17.14 -7.51 0.90
N GLU A 105 17.02 -6.29 1.45
CA GLU A 105 16.65 -6.07 2.85
C GLU A 105 15.24 -5.47 2.96
N PHE A 106 14.68 -5.49 4.17
CA PHE A 106 13.42 -4.79 4.46
C PHE A 106 13.71 -3.31 4.67
N ALA A 107 13.22 -2.45 3.77
CA ALA A 107 13.27 -1.00 3.93
C ALA A 107 12.22 -0.50 4.94
N ALA A 108 11.05 -1.13 4.98
CA ALA A 108 10.01 -0.89 5.98
C ALA A 108 9.02 -2.06 6.06
N ILE A 109 8.36 -2.20 7.21
CA ILE A 109 7.29 -3.17 7.46
C ILE A 109 6.14 -2.43 8.14
N TYR A 110 4.92 -2.65 7.68
CA TYR A 110 3.71 -2.07 8.27
C TYR A 110 2.63 -3.14 8.44
N ARG A 111 2.14 -3.30 9.65
CA ARG A 111 0.99 -4.16 9.96
C ARG A 111 -0.26 -3.30 10.04
N LYS A 112 -1.29 -3.66 9.30
CA LYS A 112 -2.56 -2.94 9.21
C LYS A 112 -3.16 -2.68 10.59
N VAL A 113 -3.41 -1.40 10.89
CA VAL A 113 -3.96 -0.97 12.19
C VAL A 113 -5.49 -1.03 12.18
N HIS A 114 -6.14 -0.50 11.14
CA HIS A 114 -7.59 -0.46 11.05
C HIS A 114 -8.13 -1.62 10.24
N LEU A 115 -8.78 -2.56 10.92
CA LEU A 115 -9.36 -3.74 10.30
C LEU A 115 -10.73 -3.43 9.67
N TYR A 116 -11.02 -4.10 8.55
CA TYR A 116 -12.24 -3.88 7.78
C TYR A 116 -13.45 -4.60 8.41
N ASP A 117 -13.92 -4.09 9.56
CA ASP A 117 -15.13 -4.54 10.25
C ASP A 117 -16.30 -3.63 9.86
N ALA A 118 -16.65 -3.65 8.57
CA ALA A 118 -17.67 -2.79 8.00
C ALA A 118 -18.34 -3.42 6.78
N PHE A 119 -19.52 -2.94 6.41
CA PHE A 119 -20.26 -3.40 5.22
C PHE A 119 -20.52 -4.91 5.19
N GLY A 120 -20.72 -5.54 6.37
CA GLY A 120 -20.95 -6.98 6.49
C GLY A 120 -19.68 -7.84 6.44
N PHE A 121 -18.51 -7.23 6.47
CA PHE A 121 -17.23 -7.91 6.65
C PHE A 121 -16.77 -7.79 8.12
N ARG A 122 -16.02 -8.77 8.57
CA ARG A 122 -15.38 -8.82 9.89
C ARG A 122 -13.95 -9.34 9.73
N GLU A 123 -13.05 -8.45 9.33
CA GLU A 123 -11.64 -8.78 9.15
C GLU A 123 -11.00 -9.22 10.46
N SER A 124 -11.45 -8.66 11.59
CA SER A 124 -10.94 -8.97 12.93
C SER A 124 -11.15 -10.42 13.39
N GLU A 125 -12.04 -11.17 12.74
CA GLU A 125 -12.23 -12.61 13.01
C GLU A 125 -10.99 -13.43 12.58
N VAL A 126 -10.24 -12.95 11.58
CA VAL A 126 -9.11 -13.66 10.97
C VAL A 126 -7.80 -12.91 11.10
N VAL A 127 -7.87 -11.58 11.18
CA VAL A 127 -6.70 -10.68 11.23
C VAL A 127 -6.60 -10.04 12.60
N ALA A 128 -5.41 -10.03 13.19
CA ALA A 128 -5.10 -9.25 14.38
C ALA A 128 -4.72 -7.81 13.96
N PRO A 129 -5.14 -6.77 14.70
CA PRO A 129 -4.70 -5.42 14.43
C PRO A 129 -3.19 -5.28 14.67
N GLY A 130 -2.51 -4.57 13.80
CA GLY A 130 -1.13 -4.19 14.00
C GLY A 130 -0.97 -3.28 15.22
N PRO A 131 0.20 -3.29 15.88
CA PRO A 131 0.49 -2.36 16.96
C PRO A 131 0.52 -0.91 16.45
N ILE A 132 0.14 0.03 17.29
CA ILE A 132 0.27 1.45 17.00
C ILE A 132 1.71 1.86 17.34
N GLU A 133 2.54 1.91 16.31
CA GLU A 133 3.96 2.25 16.39
C GLU A 133 4.26 3.56 15.65
N ASP A 134 5.52 3.94 15.61
CA ASP A 134 5.98 5.02 14.73
C ASP A 134 5.63 4.72 13.27
N PRO A 135 5.29 5.73 12.47
CA PRO A 135 4.92 5.54 11.08
C PRO A 135 6.00 4.81 10.29
N ALA A 136 5.63 3.73 9.62
CA ALA A 136 6.53 2.97 8.77
C ALA A 136 6.87 3.77 7.52
N THR A 137 8.13 4.21 7.41
CA THR A 137 8.64 5.03 6.31
C THR A 137 9.97 4.52 5.80
N PHE A 138 10.29 4.82 4.55
CA PHE A 138 11.61 4.58 3.94
C PHE A 138 11.92 5.68 2.92
N THR A 139 13.21 5.85 2.58
CA THR A 139 13.64 6.95 1.69
C THR A 139 14.36 6.40 0.47
N VAL A 140 14.01 6.91 -0.71
CA VAL A 140 14.63 6.58 -1.99
C VAL A 140 14.93 7.88 -2.73
N ASP A 141 16.19 8.11 -3.09
CA ASP A 141 16.65 9.32 -3.80
C ASP A 141 16.17 10.63 -3.17
N GLY A 142 16.14 10.70 -1.84
CA GLY A 142 15.71 11.89 -1.09
C GLY A 142 14.19 12.08 -0.99
N VAL A 143 13.39 11.14 -1.50
CA VAL A 143 11.94 11.10 -1.34
C VAL A 143 11.59 10.12 -0.22
N THR A 144 10.84 10.56 0.78
CA THR A 144 10.34 9.72 1.87
C THR A 144 8.94 9.21 1.54
N PHE A 145 8.80 7.89 1.56
CA PHE A 145 7.57 7.13 1.34
C PHE A 145 7.05 6.61 2.67
N GLY A 146 5.73 6.64 2.87
CA GLY A 146 5.11 6.11 4.07
C GLY A 146 3.99 5.13 3.74
N LEU A 147 3.84 4.12 4.58
CA LEU A 147 2.95 2.97 4.35
C LEU A 147 1.63 3.12 5.10
N GLN A 148 0.54 2.85 4.40
CA GLN A 148 -0.81 2.63 4.91
C GLN A 148 -1.50 1.60 4.04
N THR A 149 -2.59 0.98 4.49
CA THR A 149 -3.23 -0.10 3.72
C THR A 149 -4.75 0.00 3.73
N CYS A 150 -5.36 -0.05 2.56
CA CYS A 150 -6.79 -0.29 2.33
C CYS A 150 -7.71 0.51 3.27
N PHE A 151 -8.27 -0.12 4.29
CA PHE A 151 -9.24 0.49 5.21
C PHE A 151 -8.67 1.65 6.02
N ASP A 152 -7.33 1.72 6.21
CA ASP A 152 -6.64 2.87 6.82
C ASP A 152 -6.93 4.18 6.08
N LEU A 153 -7.22 4.11 4.77
CA LEU A 153 -7.63 5.26 3.97
C LEU A 153 -8.82 6.02 4.54
N ARG A 154 -9.70 5.37 5.30
CA ARG A 154 -10.86 5.99 5.93
C ARG A 154 -10.55 6.78 7.19
N PHE A 155 -9.34 6.62 7.73
CA PHE A 155 -8.88 7.22 8.98
C PHE A 155 -7.83 8.29 8.68
N PRO A 156 -8.24 9.58 8.59
CA PRO A 156 -7.32 10.66 8.25
C PRO A 156 -6.16 10.79 9.25
N GLU A 157 -6.36 10.36 10.49
CA GLU A 157 -5.37 10.37 11.57
C GLU A 157 -4.12 9.57 11.20
N GLY A 158 -4.30 8.34 10.68
CA GLY A 158 -3.19 7.49 10.27
C GLY A 158 -2.37 8.12 9.16
N CYS A 159 -3.04 8.59 8.09
CA CYS A 159 -2.37 9.28 7.00
C CYS A 159 -1.68 10.58 7.45
N ARG A 160 -2.29 11.29 8.40
CA ARG A 160 -1.71 12.51 8.98
C ARG A 160 -0.45 12.22 9.78
N ARG A 161 -0.42 11.14 10.57
CA ARG A 161 0.77 10.70 11.30
C ARG A 161 1.93 10.39 10.35
N VAL A 162 1.66 9.65 9.27
CA VAL A 162 2.65 9.33 8.23
C VAL A 162 3.19 10.60 7.58
N ALA A 163 2.34 11.56 7.21
CA ALA A 163 2.77 12.85 6.66
C ALA A 163 3.57 13.69 7.68
N ALA A 164 3.18 13.66 8.96
CA ALA A 164 3.89 14.35 10.04
C ALA A 164 5.27 13.75 10.31
N ALA A 165 5.46 12.45 10.07
CA ALA A 165 6.76 11.77 10.12
C ALA A 165 7.67 12.09 8.91
N GLY A 166 7.26 12.99 8.02
CA GLY A 166 8.06 13.47 6.90
C GLY A 166 7.77 12.80 5.56
N ALA A 167 6.80 11.90 5.46
CA ALA A 167 6.46 11.30 4.19
C ALA A 167 6.01 12.35 3.16
N GLN A 168 6.55 12.23 1.96
CA GLN A 168 6.22 13.05 0.80
C GLN A 168 5.33 12.29 -0.18
N VAL A 169 5.32 10.98 -0.06
CA VAL A 169 4.45 10.05 -0.79
C VAL A 169 3.79 9.09 0.20
N LEU A 170 2.47 9.00 0.16
CA LEU A 170 1.70 7.99 0.86
C LEU A 170 1.48 6.82 -0.08
N LEU A 171 1.94 5.64 0.30
CA LEU A 171 1.72 4.38 -0.40
C LEU A 171 0.51 3.66 0.19
N LEU A 172 -0.43 3.25 -0.66
CA LEU A 172 -1.71 2.71 -0.23
C LEU A 172 -2.13 1.48 -1.05
N PRO A 173 -1.49 0.32 -0.82
CA PRO A 173 -1.99 -0.97 -1.29
C PRO A 173 -3.39 -1.27 -0.76
N ALA A 174 -4.26 -1.88 -1.60
CA ALA A 174 -5.62 -2.23 -1.20
C ALA A 174 -6.14 -3.49 -1.90
N GLN A 175 -7.10 -4.13 -1.26
CA GLN A 175 -8.17 -4.91 -1.85
C GLN A 175 -9.48 -4.19 -1.55
N TRP A 176 -9.75 -3.12 -2.30
CA TRP A 176 -10.92 -2.28 -2.07
C TRP A 176 -12.17 -2.95 -2.62
N ILE A 177 -12.91 -3.60 -1.74
CA ILE A 177 -14.05 -4.46 -2.12
C ILE A 177 -15.10 -3.63 -2.90
N PRO A 178 -15.48 -4.08 -4.12
CA PRO A 178 -16.47 -3.42 -4.94
C PRO A 178 -17.86 -3.36 -4.29
N GLY A 179 -18.66 -2.37 -4.64
CA GLY A 179 -20.02 -2.20 -4.18
C GLY A 179 -20.58 -0.81 -4.50
N PRO A 180 -21.86 -0.53 -4.21
CA PRO A 180 -22.45 0.77 -4.49
C PRO A 180 -21.67 1.93 -3.85
N GLY A 181 -21.26 2.91 -4.66
CA GLY A 181 -20.49 4.08 -4.24
C GLY A 181 -19.04 3.81 -3.81
N LYS A 182 -18.56 2.55 -3.86
CA LYS A 182 -17.22 2.20 -3.33
C LYS A 182 -16.10 2.76 -4.18
N LEU A 183 -16.25 2.80 -5.50
CA LEU A 183 -15.28 3.40 -6.40
C LEU A 183 -15.18 4.92 -6.18
N ASP A 184 -16.30 5.60 -6.05
CA ASP A 184 -16.33 7.04 -5.75
C ASP A 184 -15.66 7.34 -4.40
N GLN A 185 -15.95 6.52 -3.36
CA GLN A 185 -15.29 6.65 -2.05
C GLN A 185 -13.77 6.42 -2.15
N TRP A 186 -13.31 5.46 -2.95
CA TRP A 186 -11.91 5.18 -3.19
C TRP A 186 -11.20 6.40 -3.77
N THR A 187 -11.66 6.88 -4.91
CA THR A 187 -11.04 8.00 -5.62
C THR A 187 -11.13 9.31 -4.83
N THR A 188 -12.28 9.58 -4.19
CA THR A 188 -12.47 10.77 -3.35
C THR A 188 -11.55 10.77 -2.15
N LEU A 189 -11.43 9.65 -1.42
CA LEU A 189 -10.58 9.58 -0.24
C LEU A 189 -9.10 9.68 -0.58
N LEU A 190 -8.63 9.04 -1.65
CA LEU A 190 -7.23 9.16 -2.10
C LEU A 190 -6.87 10.61 -2.39
N ARG A 191 -7.72 11.32 -3.12
CA ARG A 191 -7.54 12.74 -3.42
C ARG A 191 -7.60 13.61 -2.16
N ALA A 192 -8.53 13.30 -1.24
CA ALA A 192 -8.61 14.00 0.04
C ALA A 192 -7.30 13.85 0.85
N ARG A 193 -6.74 12.63 0.94
CA ARG A 193 -5.46 12.39 1.65
C ARG A 193 -4.31 13.15 1.01
N ALA A 194 -4.26 13.24 -0.32
CA ALA A 194 -3.26 14.03 -1.02
C ALA A 194 -3.38 15.53 -0.68
N ILE A 195 -4.58 16.09 -0.78
CA ILE A 195 -4.87 17.52 -0.59
C ILE A 195 -4.60 17.95 0.85
N GLU A 196 -5.19 17.27 1.83
CA GLU A 196 -5.14 17.67 3.25
C GLU A 196 -3.77 17.49 3.90
N ASN A 197 -2.94 16.57 3.34
CA ASN A 197 -1.59 16.31 3.80
C ASN A 197 -0.52 16.95 2.91
N THR A 198 -0.91 17.55 1.79
CA THR A 198 0.02 18.08 0.78
C THR A 198 1.14 17.05 0.47
N VAL A 199 0.75 15.84 0.07
CA VAL A 199 1.63 14.73 -0.30
C VAL A 199 1.16 14.08 -1.60
N TYR A 200 2.06 13.39 -2.30
CA TYR A 200 1.65 12.47 -3.34
C TYR A 200 0.96 11.25 -2.71
N VAL A 201 0.04 10.64 -3.43
CA VAL A 201 -0.56 9.34 -3.06
C VAL A 201 -0.37 8.36 -4.20
N ALA A 202 0.17 7.18 -3.92
CA ALA A 202 0.30 6.08 -4.88
C ALA A 202 -0.49 4.88 -4.34
N ALA A 203 -1.63 4.61 -4.96
CA ALA A 203 -2.60 3.62 -4.51
C ALA A 203 -2.72 2.48 -5.51
N ALA A 204 -2.50 1.25 -5.06
CA ALA A 204 -2.55 0.02 -5.84
C ALA A 204 -3.68 -0.88 -5.35
N ASP A 205 -4.70 -1.08 -6.17
CA ASP A 205 -5.84 -1.95 -5.84
C ASP A 205 -5.82 -3.23 -6.67
N HIS A 206 -6.57 -4.24 -6.22
CA HIS A 206 -6.88 -5.40 -7.04
C HIS A 206 -7.67 -4.97 -8.27
N CYS A 207 -7.42 -5.63 -9.41
CA CYS A 207 -8.26 -5.47 -10.59
C CYS A 207 -9.67 -6.04 -10.36
N ALA A 208 -10.64 -5.57 -11.15
CA ALA A 208 -11.99 -6.14 -11.12
C ALA A 208 -11.97 -7.64 -11.49
N PRO A 209 -12.90 -8.45 -10.97
CA PRO A 209 -13.98 -8.12 -10.02
C PRO A 209 -13.58 -8.27 -8.53
N ARG A 210 -12.31 -8.43 -8.20
CA ARG A 210 -11.84 -8.66 -6.83
C ARG A 210 -11.66 -7.38 -6.03
N GLY A 211 -11.17 -6.33 -6.68
CA GLY A 211 -11.10 -4.97 -6.18
C GLY A 211 -11.92 -4.02 -7.02
N ALA A 212 -11.99 -2.77 -6.64
CA ALA A 212 -12.65 -1.72 -7.41
C ALA A 212 -11.82 -1.31 -8.66
N GLY A 213 -10.57 -1.77 -8.77
CA GLY A 213 -9.64 -1.27 -9.77
C GLY A 213 -9.24 0.17 -9.48
N ALA A 214 -9.10 0.96 -10.54
CA ALA A 214 -8.80 2.39 -10.43
C ALA A 214 -7.57 2.70 -9.54
N SER A 215 -6.53 1.86 -9.66
CA SER A 215 -5.23 2.18 -9.07
C SER A 215 -4.73 3.50 -9.65
N MET A 216 -4.21 4.39 -8.81
CA MET A 216 -3.85 5.73 -9.26
C MET A 216 -2.67 6.32 -8.52
N ILE A 217 -2.06 7.32 -9.17
CA ILE A 217 -1.08 8.22 -8.57
C ILE A 217 -1.67 9.62 -8.58
N VAL A 218 -1.72 10.27 -7.43
CA VAL A 218 -2.33 11.59 -7.22
C VAL A 218 -1.26 12.57 -6.78
N ASP A 219 -1.30 13.80 -7.31
CA ASP A 219 -0.41 14.88 -6.89
C ASP A 219 -0.86 15.52 -5.56
N PRO A 220 -0.02 16.35 -4.92
CA PRO A 220 -0.39 16.99 -3.64
C PRO A 220 -1.55 17.99 -3.73
N SER A 221 -2.02 18.34 -4.92
CA SER A 221 -3.22 19.16 -5.15
C SER A 221 -4.48 18.31 -5.38
N GLY A 222 -4.35 16.98 -5.37
CA GLY A 222 -5.45 16.05 -5.59
C GLY A 222 -5.75 15.74 -7.05
N ASN A 223 -4.85 16.10 -7.98
CA ASN A 223 -5.03 15.77 -9.40
C ASN A 223 -4.48 14.37 -9.69
N PRO A 224 -5.22 13.50 -10.39
CA PRO A 224 -4.68 12.24 -10.89
C PRO A 224 -3.56 12.52 -11.90
N LEU A 225 -2.38 11.94 -11.67
CA LEU A 225 -1.24 11.98 -12.60
C LEU A 225 -1.22 10.77 -13.52
N ALA A 226 -1.69 9.63 -13.02
CA ALA A 226 -1.84 8.38 -13.74
C ALA A 226 -2.91 7.54 -13.05
N GLU A 227 -3.73 6.85 -13.82
CA GLU A 227 -4.78 5.98 -13.30
C GLU A 227 -5.00 4.78 -14.23
N LEU A 228 -5.50 3.69 -13.66
CA LEU A 228 -5.89 2.47 -14.35
C LEU A 228 -7.42 2.32 -14.28
N GLY A 229 -7.97 1.58 -15.24
CA GLY A 229 -9.38 1.16 -15.22
C GLY A 229 -9.57 -0.13 -14.42
N ASP A 230 -10.32 -1.08 -14.99
CA ASP A 230 -10.67 -2.34 -14.33
C ASP A 230 -9.65 -3.46 -14.56
N ALA A 231 -8.85 -3.36 -15.64
CA ALA A 231 -7.94 -4.42 -16.08
C ALA A 231 -6.60 -4.41 -15.33
N PRO A 232 -5.90 -5.55 -15.28
CA PRO A 232 -4.52 -5.59 -14.79
C PRO A 232 -3.61 -4.65 -15.59
N GLY A 233 -2.62 -4.06 -14.91
CA GLY A 233 -1.67 -3.16 -15.56
C GLY A 233 -0.74 -2.47 -14.58
N ILE A 234 0.04 -1.53 -15.12
CA ILE A 234 0.89 -0.62 -14.35
C ILE A 234 0.60 0.82 -14.77
N ALA A 235 0.68 1.74 -13.82
CA ALA A 235 0.68 3.17 -14.07
C ALA A 235 1.90 3.82 -13.41
N THR A 236 2.55 4.76 -14.08
CA THR A 236 3.80 5.37 -13.62
C THR A 236 3.70 6.88 -13.55
N SER A 237 4.40 7.47 -12.59
CA SER A 237 4.59 8.93 -12.51
C SER A 237 5.89 9.27 -11.82
N ARG A 238 6.37 10.50 -12.03
CA ARG A 238 7.48 11.08 -11.28
C ARG A 238 6.96 11.75 -10.02
N VAL A 239 7.78 11.71 -8.97
CA VAL A 239 7.65 12.60 -7.81
C VAL A 239 8.51 13.83 -8.11
N ASP A 240 7.88 14.98 -8.16
CA ASP A 240 8.54 16.28 -8.33
C ASP A 240 8.58 17.00 -6.99
N LEU A 241 9.76 17.05 -6.37
CA LEU A 241 9.94 17.70 -5.06
C LEU A 241 9.86 19.24 -5.15
N ASP A 242 10.17 19.84 -6.30
CA ASP A 242 10.00 21.26 -6.50
C ASP A 242 8.52 21.64 -6.56
N HIS A 243 7.74 20.87 -7.29
CA HIS A 243 6.29 21.00 -7.32
C HIS A 243 5.67 20.83 -5.93
N LEU A 244 6.10 19.79 -5.17
CA LEU A 244 5.67 19.59 -3.80
C LEU A 244 5.99 20.81 -2.91
N ARG A 245 7.20 21.35 -3.00
CA ARG A 245 7.61 22.57 -2.25
C ARG A 245 6.77 23.78 -2.61
N GLN A 246 6.49 23.98 -3.90
CA GLN A 246 5.65 25.06 -4.37
C GLN A 246 4.23 24.97 -3.81
N ILE A 247 3.63 23.78 -3.84
CA ILE A 247 2.29 23.55 -3.27
C ILE A 247 2.29 23.83 -1.77
N ARG A 248 3.27 23.32 -1.02
CA ARG A 248 3.39 23.54 0.42
C ARG A 248 3.66 25.02 0.78
N THR A 249 4.28 25.78 -0.10
CA THR A 249 4.45 27.24 0.07
C THR A 249 3.13 27.97 -0.11
N THR A 250 2.35 27.58 -1.13
CA THR A 250 1.05 28.19 -1.42
C THR A 250 -0.04 27.75 -0.43
N ASN A 251 0.00 26.48 -0.03
CA ASN A 251 -0.92 25.87 0.93
C ASN A 251 -0.15 25.24 2.10
N PRO A 252 0.28 26.02 3.09
CA PRO A 252 1.07 25.52 4.22
C PRO A 252 0.24 24.81 5.30
N SER A 253 -0.80 24.08 4.91
CA SER A 253 -1.78 23.49 5.83
C SER A 253 -1.16 22.57 6.89
N LEU A 254 -0.07 21.85 6.58
CA LEU A 254 0.64 21.03 7.57
C LEU A 254 1.26 21.85 8.69
N SER A 255 1.85 23.03 8.40
CA SER A 255 2.46 23.91 9.39
C SER A 255 1.46 24.77 10.16
N LEU A 256 0.26 24.97 9.61
CA LEU A 256 -0.82 25.74 10.24
C LEU A 256 -1.71 24.93 11.18
N ARG A 257 -1.42 23.65 11.35
CA ARG A 257 -2.21 22.78 12.24
C ARG A 257 -2.17 23.29 13.68
N ARG A 258 -3.31 23.17 14.35
CA ARG A 258 -3.48 23.52 15.78
C ARG A 258 -3.61 22.27 16.67
N PHE A 259 -3.84 21.11 16.04
CA PHE A 259 -3.97 19.83 16.72
C PHE A 259 -2.84 18.89 16.33
N THR A 260 -2.41 18.07 17.29
CA THR A 260 -1.53 16.91 17.06
C THR A 260 -2.38 15.65 16.99
N VAL A 261 -1.85 14.62 16.31
CA VAL A 261 -2.42 13.27 16.31
C VAL A 261 -1.46 12.39 17.10
N GLU A 262 -1.90 11.94 18.22
CA GLU A 262 -1.16 11.03 19.12
C GLU A 262 -1.75 9.63 19.06
N PRO A 263 -0.96 8.56 19.32
CA PRO A 263 -1.43 7.18 19.39
C PRO A 263 -2.51 6.97 20.43
#